data_054fd781cdc066255ac7ac07f698f26c
#
_entry.id   054fd781cdc066255ac7ac07f698f26c
#
_cell.length_a   1.000
_cell.length_b   1.000
_cell.length_c   1.000
_cell.angle_alpha   90.00
_cell.angle_beta   90.00
_cell.angle_gamma   90.00
#
_symmetry.space_group_name_H-M   'P 1'
#
loop_
_entity.id
_entity.type
_entity.pdbx_description
1 polymer ?
#
loop_
_entity_poly.entity_id
_entity_poly.type
_entity_poly.pdbx_seq_one_letter_code
_entity_poly.pdbx_strand_id
1 'polypeptide(L)'
;MFDNKTILITGGTGSFGKKYVKTLLERYKPKKIIIFSRDELKQFEMQQEFDQPCMRYFIGDVRDKDRLRRAMRGVNYVIHAAALKQVPAAEYNPMECIKTNINGAENVIDAALDNNVEKVIALSTDKAANPINLYGATKLASDKLFVAANNIAGGHKTTFSVVRYGNVVCSRGSVVPIFQKFIDQGRDHIPITHEEMTRFWISLQQGVDFVLTNFERMLGGEIFVPKIPSIRITDLAKAMAPDLPIKIIGIRPGEKLHEVMCPADLCFETYEYNDHFVIAPGIKFSSRSNDFTVNAIGEKGKKVAQGFEYNSLDNPDYMSIEEIKNFNVQALL
;
A
#
# COMPACT_ATOMS: atom_id res chain seq x y z
N MET A 1 0.73 20.60 -5.07
CA MET A 1 1.39 20.11 -3.85
C MET A 1 2.85 19.68 -4.08
N PHE A 2 3.16 18.89 -5.11
CA PHE A 2 4.50 18.32 -5.36
C PHE A 2 5.45 19.21 -6.18
N ASP A 3 4.98 20.33 -6.72
CA ASP A 3 5.83 21.26 -7.47
C ASP A 3 6.92 21.87 -6.58
N ASN A 4 8.14 21.93 -7.12
CA ASN A 4 9.34 22.38 -6.43
C ASN A 4 9.69 21.61 -5.14
N LYS A 5 9.09 20.44 -4.88
CA LYS A 5 9.37 19.59 -3.72
C LYS A 5 10.36 18.49 -4.06
N THR A 6 11.09 18.04 -3.04
CA THR A 6 11.96 16.86 -3.11
C THR A 6 11.23 15.67 -2.48
N ILE A 7 11.04 14.60 -3.25
CA ILE A 7 10.31 13.41 -2.86
C ILE A 7 11.27 12.22 -2.79
N LEU A 8 11.19 11.41 -1.73
CA LEU A 8 11.93 10.16 -1.61
C LEU A 8 10.97 8.98 -1.59
N ILE A 9 11.26 7.94 -2.39
CA ILE A 9 10.45 6.73 -2.49
C ILE A 9 11.32 5.54 -2.12
N THR A 10 11.08 4.93 -0.95
CA THR A 10 11.72 3.67 -0.60
C THR A 10 11.06 2.53 -1.35
N GLY A 11 11.85 1.55 -1.81
CA GLY A 11 11.31 0.49 -2.66
C GLY A 11 10.85 0.99 -4.04
N GLY A 12 11.33 2.15 -4.46
CA GLY A 12 10.89 2.87 -5.65
C GLY A 12 11.08 2.15 -6.99
N THR A 13 11.91 1.10 -7.05
CA THR A 13 12.09 0.25 -8.26
C THR A 13 10.99 -0.82 -8.42
N GLY A 14 10.06 -0.92 -7.47
CA GLY A 14 8.88 -1.81 -7.56
C GLY A 14 7.80 -1.27 -8.50
N SER A 15 6.79 -2.08 -8.80
CA SER A 15 5.66 -1.70 -9.68
C SER A 15 5.00 -0.39 -9.23
N PHE A 16 4.70 -0.25 -7.93
CA PHE A 16 4.13 0.97 -7.37
C PHE A 16 5.06 2.17 -7.58
N GLY A 17 6.34 2.04 -7.23
CA GLY A 17 7.30 3.15 -7.32
C GLY A 17 7.49 3.66 -8.75
N LYS A 18 7.59 2.76 -9.73
CA LYS A 18 7.67 3.13 -11.16
C LYS A 18 6.42 3.90 -11.61
N LYS A 19 5.22 3.40 -11.30
CA LYS A 19 3.95 4.07 -11.66
C LYS A 19 3.80 5.42 -10.94
N TYR A 20 4.23 5.49 -9.67
CA TYR A 20 4.20 6.72 -8.89
C TYR A 20 5.13 7.79 -9.49
N VAL A 21 6.36 7.40 -9.87
CA VAL A 21 7.31 8.29 -10.57
C VAL A 21 6.74 8.79 -11.89
N LYS A 22 6.21 7.88 -12.72
CA LYS A 22 5.57 8.25 -14.00
C LYS A 22 4.48 9.30 -13.78
N THR A 23 3.57 9.04 -12.82
CA THR A 23 2.47 9.96 -12.50
C THR A 23 2.96 11.31 -11.96
N LEU A 24 4.02 11.32 -11.12
CA LEU A 24 4.61 12.58 -10.64
C LEU A 24 5.21 13.41 -11.78
N LEU A 25 5.92 12.79 -12.72
CA LEU A 25 6.54 13.46 -13.85
C LEU A 25 5.51 13.99 -14.86
N GLU A 26 4.38 13.29 -15.02
CA GLU A 26 3.29 13.70 -15.90
C GLU A 26 2.47 14.87 -15.35
N ARG A 27 2.26 14.92 -14.03
CA ARG A 27 1.30 15.85 -13.40
C ARG A 27 1.92 17.02 -12.66
N TYR A 28 3.20 16.91 -12.27
CA TYR A 28 3.89 17.89 -11.43
C TYR A 28 5.29 18.22 -11.93
N LYS A 29 5.88 19.28 -11.38
CA LYS A 29 7.26 19.70 -11.63
C LYS A 29 8.09 19.56 -10.34
N PRO A 30 8.42 18.33 -9.91
CA PRO A 30 9.18 18.12 -8.69
C PRO A 30 10.61 18.66 -8.84
N LYS A 31 11.16 19.19 -7.73
CA LYS A 31 12.56 19.61 -7.68
C LYS A 31 13.50 18.41 -7.77
N LYS A 32 13.17 17.32 -7.07
CA LYS A 32 13.89 16.03 -7.12
C LYS A 32 12.96 14.88 -6.81
N ILE A 33 13.18 13.74 -7.45
CA ILE A 33 12.59 12.45 -7.10
C ILE A 33 13.76 11.51 -6.79
N ILE A 34 13.82 11.01 -5.57
CA ILE A 34 14.87 10.11 -5.08
C ILE A 34 14.32 8.71 -4.98
N ILE A 35 14.87 7.80 -5.76
CA ILE A 35 14.61 6.37 -5.69
C ILE A 35 15.59 5.75 -4.71
N PHE A 36 15.06 5.14 -3.65
CA PHE A 36 15.87 4.47 -2.63
C PHE A 36 15.55 2.97 -2.62
N SER A 37 16.48 2.15 -3.05
CA SER A 37 16.32 0.70 -3.11
C SER A 37 17.67 -0.03 -3.05
N ARG A 38 17.65 -1.32 -2.75
CA ARG A 38 18.86 -2.16 -2.61
C ARG A 38 19.41 -2.65 -3.94
N ASP A 39 18.53 -2.83 -4.92
CA ASP A 39 18.80 -3.54 -6.16
C ASP A 39 19.36 -2.57 -7.21
N GLU A 40 20.68 -2.68 -7.45
CA GLU A 40 21.40 -1.87 -8.42
C GLU A 40 20.90 -2.05 -9.85
N LEU A 41 20.67 -3.32 -10.26
CA LEU A 41 20.23 -3.61 -11.61
C LEU A 41 18.86 -2.99 -11.91
N LYS A 42 17.90 -3.11 -10.97
CA LYS A 42 16.60 -2.47 -11.14
C LYS A 42 16.67 -0.94 -11.14
N GLN A 43 17.63 -0.36 -10.42
CA GLN A 43 17.85 1.09 -10.50
C GLN A 43 18.42 1.48 -11.85
N PHE A 44 19.38 0.73 -12.38
CA PHE A 44 19.95 0.94 -13.72
C PHE A 44 18.85 0.83 -14.80
N GLU A 45 18.04 -0.25 -14.78
CA GLU A 45 16.91 -0.41 -15.70
C GLU A 45 15.91 0.77 -15.60
N MET A 46 15.60 1.20 -14.38
CA MET A 46 14.68 2.30 -14.14
C MET A 46 15.25 3.64 -14.62
N GLN A 47 16.57 3.83 -14.55
CA GLN A 47 17.25 5.03 -15.05
C GLN A 47 17.17 5.14 -16.57
N GLN A 48 17.13 4.01 -17.30
CA GLN A 48 16.94 4.02 -18.75
C GLN A 48 15.51 4.44 -19.14
N GLU A 49 14.54 4.19 -18.26
CA GLU A 49 13.13 4.55 -18.45
C GLU A 49 12.83 6.00 -18.01
N PHE A 50 13.48 6.45 -16.91
CA PHE A 50 13.29 7.76 -16.29
C PHE A 50 14.64 8.46 -16.10
N ASP A 51 15.06 9.22 -17.12
CA ASP A 51 16.36 9.93 -17.19
C ASP A 51 16.26 11.44 -16.93
N GLN A 52 15.07 11.93 -16.53
CA GLN A 52 14.83 13.35 -16.32
C GLN A 52 15.81 13.96 -15.29
N PRO A 53 16.25 15.23 -15.47
CA PRO A 53 17.23 15.88 -14.60
C PRO A 53 16.87 15.92 -13.11
N CYS A 54 15.60 15.79 -12.78
CA CYS A 54 15.12 15.75 -11.38
C CYS A 54 15.29 14.37 -10.72
N MET A 55 15.58 13.29 -11.48
CA MET A 55 15.72 11.95 -10.94
C MET A 55 17.05 11.75 -10.20
N ARG A 56 17.01 11.00 -9.11
CA ARG A 56 18.18 10.55 -8.34
C ARG A 56 18.00 9.10 -7.93
N TYR A 57 19.04 8.32 -8.10
CA TYR A 57 19.05 6.88 -7.82
C TYR A 57 20.02 6.58 -6.69
N PHE A 58 19.49 6.27 -5.51
CA PHE A 58 20.28 6.02 -4.30
C PHE A 58 20.20 4.55 -3.90
N ILE A 59 21.30 3.84 -4.06
CA ILE A 59 21.41 2.48 -3.53
C ILE A 59 21.44 2.56 -1.99
N GLY A 60 20.57 1.77 -1.35
CA GLY A 60 20.50 1.69 0.11
C GLY A 60 19.43 0.72 0.58
N ASP A 61 19.59 0.25 1.80
CA ASP A 61 18.67 -0.64 2.51
C ASP A 61 17.92 0.17 3.59
N VAL A 62 16.62 -0.04 3.75
CA VAL A 62 15.84 0.60 4.82
C VAL A 62 16.26 0.14 6.22
N ARG A 63 17.00 -0.97 6.31
CA ARG A 63 17.61 -1.44 7.55
C ARG A 63 18.86 -0.63 7.98
N ASP A 64 19.40 0.18 7.07
CA ASP A 64 20.53 1.08 7.31
C ASP A 64 20.02 2.50 7.61
N LYS A 65 19.95 2.81 8.91
CA LYS A 65 19.46 4.10 9.42
C LYS A 65 20.33 5.27 8.97
N ASP A 66 21.64 5.11 8.98
CA ASP A 66 22.58 6.18 8.62
C ASP A 66 22.52 6.48 7.12
N ARG A 67 22.32 5.46 6.28
CA ARG A 67 22.12 5.63 4.85
C ARG A 67 20.82 6.37 4.56
N LEU A 68 19.72 6.02 5.27
CA LEU A 68 18.44 6.73 5.17
C LEU A 68 18.56 8.20 5.58
N ARG A 69 19.21 8.50 6.70
CA ARG A 69 19.47 9.87 7.16
C ARG A 69 20.18 10.71 6.12
N ARG A 70 21.22 10.15 5.47
CA ARG A 70 21.92 10.84 4.37
C ARG A 70 21.04 11.02 3.14
N ALA A 71 20.22 10.03 2.78
CA ALA A 71 19.34 10.07 1.63
C ALA A 71 18.19 11.08 1.79
N MET A 72 17.74 11.32 3.03
CA MET A 72 16.63 12.22 3.34
C MET A 72 17.03 13.69 3.51
N ARG A 73 18.29 14.07 3.35
CA ARG A 73 18.70 15.47 3.45
C ARG A 73 17.99 16.35 2.43
N GLY A 74 17.21 17.32 2.93
CA GLY A 74 16.42 18.25 2.11
C GLY A 74 15.24 17.61 1.40
N VAL A 75 14.76 16.46 1.86
CA VAL A 75 13.53 15.81 1.39
C VAL A 75 12.32 16.45 2.06
N ASN A 76 11.28 16.75 1.27
CA ASN A 76 10.01 17.26 1.77
C ASN A 76 9.02 16.14 2.06
N TYR A 77 8.90 15.17 1.14
CA TYR A 77 7.91 14.10 1.24
C TYR A 77 8.55 12.73 1.09
N VAL A 78 8.09 11.77 1.88
CA VAL A 78 8.54 10.37 1.81
C VAL A 78 7.36 9.45 1.56
N ILE A 79 7.52 8.56 0.59
CA ILE A 79 6.64 7.40 0.37
C ILE A 79 7.42 6.15 0.77
N HIS A 80 6.97 5.49 1.84
CA HIS A 80 7.59 4.25 2.29
C HIS A 80 6.87 3.04 1.68
N ALA A 81 7.42 2.54 0.55
CA ALA A 81 6.89 1.37 -0.18
C ALA A 81 7.78 0.12 -0.07
N ALA A 82 8.95 0.23 0.60
CA ALA A 82 9.85 -0.90 0.79
C ALA A 82 9.27 -1.89 1.82
N ALA A 83 9.09 -3.14 1.41
CA ALA A 83 8.68 -4.23 2.30
C ALA A 83 9.03 -5.60 1.69
N LEU A 84 9.18 -6.62 2.54
CA LEU A 84 9.05 -8.02 2.16
C LEU A 84 7.57 -8.39 2.25
N LYS A 85 6.97 -8.88 1.15
CA LYS A 85 5.52 -9.07 1.03
C LYS A 85 5.07 -10.49 0.68
N GLN A 86 6.00 -11.37 0.35
CA GLN A 86 5.68 -12.75 -0.02
C GLN A 86 5.45 -13.58 1.24
N VAL A 87 4.22 -14.04 1.47
CA VAL A 87 3.84 -14.76 2.69
C VAL A 87 4.72 -15.99 2.94
N PRO A 88 4.90 -16.95 2.00
CA PRO A 88 5.74 -18.11 2.24
C PRO A 88 7.21 -17.76 2.55
N ALA A 89 7.74 -16.73 1.88
CA ALA A 89 9.12 -16.30 2.11
C ALA A 89 9.27 -15.62 3.47
N ALA A 90 8.26 -14.88 3.94
CA ALA A 90 8.24 -14.26 5.25
C ALA A 90 8.18 -15.29 6.38
N GLU A 91 7.31 -16.31 6.25
CA GLU A 91 7.22 -17.42 7.20
C GLU A 91 8.53 -18.20 7.30
N TYR A 92 9.20 -18.43 6.17
CA TYR A 92 10.48 -19.14 6.14
C TYR A 92 11.67 -18.30 6.64
N ASN A 93 11.61 -16.95 6.47
CA ASN A 93 12.68 -16.03 6.88
C ASN A 93 12.13 -14.96 7.84
N PRO A 94 11.66 -15.33 9.04
CA PRO A 94 10.91 -14.42 9.91
C PRO A 94 11.71 -13.18 10.31
N MET A 95 12.97 -13.32 10.71
CA MET A 95 13.80 -12.21 11.15
C MET A 95 14.11 -11.21 10.03
N GLU A 96 14.29 -11.67 8.80
CA GLU A 96 14.50 -10.78 7.66
C GLU A 96 13.24 -9.95 7.34
N CYS A 97 12.05 -10.57 7.51
CA CYS A 97 10.78 -9.88 7.39
C CYS A 97 10.61 -8.80 8.48
N ILE A 98 10.89 -9.17 9.74
CA ILE A 98 10.83 -8.25 10.90
C ILE A 98 11.81 -7.08 10.69
N LYS A 99 13.09 -7.35 10.39
CA LYS A 99 14.10 -6.32 10.18
C LYS A 99 13.74 -5.37 9.05
N THR A 100 13.16 -5.88 7.96
CA THR A 100 12.80 -5.03 6.82
C THR A 100 11.51 -4.25 7.08
N ASN A 101 10.45 -4.91 7.56
CA ASN A 101 9.13 -4.30 7.65
C ASN A 101 8.91 -3.50 8.94
N ILE A 102 9.55 -3.90 10.06
CA ILE A 102 9.41 -3.24 11.36
C ILE A 102 10.59 -2.31 11.62
N ASN A 103 11.83 -2.84 11.72
CA ASN A 103 12.99 -1.96 11.98
C ASN A 103 13.25 -0.99 10.82
N GLY A 104 12.96 -1.42 9.57
CA GLY A 104 13.00 -0.52 8.41
C GLY A 104 12.00 0.63 8.51
N ALA A 105 10.78 0.38 9.03
CA ALA A 105 9.80 1.42 9.30
C ALA A 105 10.28 2.40 10.37
N GLU A 106 10.80 1.90 11.50
CA GLU A 106 11.40 2.70 12.56
C GLU A 106 12.52 3.59 12.03
N ASN A 107 13.46 3.02 11.26
CA ASN A 107 14.56 3.77 10.66
C ASN A 107 14.08 4.90 9.71
N VAL A 108 13.00 4.67 8.95
CA VAL A 108 12.39 5.69 8.09
C VAL A 108 11.78 6.81 8.92
N ILE A 109 11.10 6.48 10.02
CA ILE A 109 10.52 7.46 10.95
C ILE A 109 11.63 8.34 11.54
N ASP A 110 12.65 7.74 12.11
CA ASP A 110 13.77 8.46 12.73
C ASP A 110 14.49 9.35 11.72
N ALA A 111 14.81 8.80 10.53
CA ALA A 111 15.47 9.56 9.48
C ALA A 111 14.62 10.73 8.98
N ALA A 112 13.29 10.58 8.94
CA ALA A 112 12.37 11.64 8.55
C ALA A 112 12.31 12.76 9.61
N LEU A 113 12.26 12.41 10.90
CA LEU A 113 12.31 13.36 12.01
C LEU A 113 13.64 14.12 12.04
N ASP A 114 14.77 13.41 11.95
CA ASP A 114 16.11 14.00 11.95
C ASP A 114 16.35 15.01 10.80
N ASN A 115 15.63 14.83 9.68
CA ASN A 115 15.75 15.69 8.50
C ASN A 115 14.58 16.68 8.31
N ASN A 116 13.67 16.80 9.28
CA ASN A 116 12.50 17.68 9.22
C ASN A 116 11.65 17.47 7.95
N VAL A 117 11.45 16.21 7.54
CA VAL A 117 10.56 15.85 6.45
C VAL A 117 9.14 16.35 6.78
N GLU A 118 8.46 16.98 5.83
CA GLU A 118 7.14 17.55 6.06
C GLU A 118 6.07 16.48 6.26
N LYS A 119 6.01 15.50 5.33
CA LYS A 119 4.97 14.45 5.33
C LYS A 119 5.54 13.09 4.91
N VAL A 120 5.10 12.06 5.60
CA VAL A 120 5.44 10.67 5.30
C VAL A 120 4.17 9.84 5.15
N ILE A 121 4.02 9.13 4.03
CA ILE A 121 2.98 8.12 3.85
C ILE A 121 3.65 6.75 3.72
N ALA A 122 3.25 5.82 4.59
CA ALA A 122 3.64 4.41 4.51
C ALA A 122 2.55 3.60 3.80
N LEU A 123 2.97 2.72 2.89
CA LEU A 123 2.05 1.79 2.23
C LEU A 123 1.82 0.57 3.09
N SER A 124 0.57 0.19 3.26
CA SER A 124 0.12 -0.99 4.00
C SER A 124 -0.73 -1.92 3.12
N THR A 125 -1.38 -2.87 3.72
CA THR A 125 -2.10 -3.95 3.04
C THR A 125 -3.33 -4.38 3.87
N ASP A 126 -4.35 -4.93 3.21
CA ASP A 126 -5.46 -5.65 3.82
C ASP A 126 -5.01 -6.76 4.80
N LYS A 127 -3.83 -7.35 4.55
CA LYS A 127 -3.25 -8.40 5.41
C LYS A 127 -2.77 -7.90 6.78
N ALA A 128 -2.63 -6.58 6.95
CA ALA A 128 -2.34 -5.95 8.24
C ALA A 128 -3.59 -5.85 9.16
N ALA A 129 -4.80 -5.98 8.60
CA ALA A 129 -6.02 -6.07 9.37
C ALA A 129 -6.28 -7.52 9.78
N ASN A 130 -6.43 -7.80 11.08
CA ASN A 130 -6.62 -9.16 11.62
C ASN A 130 -5.63 -10.18 11.02
N PRO A 131 -4.30 -10.00 11.19
CA PRO A 131 -3.28 -10.79 10.51
C PRO A 131 -3.28 -12.24 10.98
N ILE A 132 -3.17 -13.17 10.01
CA ILE A 132 -3.02 -14.62 10.26
C ILE A 132 -1.68 -15.17 9.74
N ASN A 133 -0.81 -14.29 9.27
CA ASN A 133 0.53 -14.62 8.79
C ASN A 133 1.54 -13.56 9.21
N LEU A 134 2.83 -13.90 9.18
CA LEU A 134 3.91 -13.02 9.63
C LEU A 134 3.99 -11.73 8.80
N TYR A 135 3.81 -11.81 7.48
CA TYR A 135 3.79 -10.60 6.65
C TYR A 135 2.75 -9.60 7.15
N GLY A 136 1.50 -10.05 7.35
CA GLY A 136 0.42 -9.22 7.88
C GLY A 136 0.75 -8.67 9.28
N ALA A 137 1.26 -9.51 10.19
CA ALA A 137 1.67 -9.11 11.54
C ALA A 137 2.76 -8.03 11.52
N THR A 138 3.79 -8.18 10.67
CA THR A 138 4.84 -7.16 10.54
C THR A 138 4.32 -5.85 9.92
N LYS A 139 3.34 -5.92 9.01
CA LYS A 139 2.71 -4.73 8.45
C LYS A 139 1.80 -4.04 9.47
N LEU A 140 1.07 -4.78 10.31
CA LEU A 140 0.33 -4.21 11.43
C LEU A 140 1.27 -3.48 12.40
N ALA A 141 2.41 -4.09 12.77
CA ALA A 141 3.39 -3.44 13.63
C ALA A 141 3.94 -2.15 12.98
N SER A 142 4.27 -2.20 11.69
CA SER A 142 4.68 -1.02 10.91
C SER A 142 3.62 0.07 10.91
N ASP A 143 2.33 -0.26 10.68
CA ASP A 143 1.22 0.70 10.71
C ASP A 143 1.15 1.40 12.08
N LYS A 144 1.27 0.64 13.18
CA LYS A 144 1.26 1.18 14.54
C LYS A 144 2.46 2.11 14.81
N LEU A 145 3.66 1.78 14.28
CA LEU A 145 4.84 2.65 14.39
C LEU A 145 4.61 4.00 13.69
N PHE A 146 4.12 4.02 12.45
CA PHE A 146 3.83 5.26 11.73
C PHE A 146 2.72 6.09 12.38
N VAL A 147 1.66 5.46 12.88
CA VAL A 147 0.60 6.13 13.62
C VAL A 147 1.17 6.77 14.91
N ALA A 148 1.95 6.02 15.68
CA ALA A 148 2.55 6.46 16.94
C ALA A 148 3.64 7.54 16.73
N ALA A 149 4.30 7.58 15.56
CA ALA A 149 5.34 8.54 15.25
C ALA A 149 4.89 10.00 15.39
N ASN A 150 3.61 10.26 15.19
CA ASN A 150 3.04 11.61 15.41
C ASN A 150 3.09 12.05 16.88
N ASN A 151 3.12 11.12 17.84
CA ASN A 151 3.23 11.42 19.26
C ASN A 151 4.67 11.70 19.68
N ILE A 152 5.65 11.05 19.04
CA ILE A 152 7.08 11.24 19.34
C ILE A 152 7.73 12.35 18.51
N ALA A 153 7.00 12.92 17.55
CA ALA A 153 7.50 14.01 16.71
C ALA A 153 7.86 15.29 17.51
N GLY A 154 7.39 15.44 18.74
CA GLY A 154 7.74 16.57 19.62
C GLY A 154 7.44 17.91 18.95
N GLY A 155 8.47 18.79 18.85
CA GLY A 155 8.38 20.08 18.15
C GLY A 155 8.51 20.01 16.63
N HIS A 156 8.80 18.83 16.04
CA HIS A 156 8.89 18.66 14.59
C HIS A 156 7.52 18.81 13.93
N LYS A 157 7.50 19.41 12.74
CA LYS A 157 6.27 19.56 11.94
C LYS A 157 5.96 18.32 11.09
N THR A 158 6.79 17.29 11.18
CA THR A 158 6.62 16.04 10.42
C THR A 158 5.30 15.38 10.79
N THR A 159 4.53 14.98 9.79
CA THR A 159 3.29 14.22 9.94
C THR A 159 3.42 12.87 9.23
N PHE A 160 2.88 11.83 9.87
CA PHE A 160 2.94 10.45 9.40
C PHE A 160 1.52 9.90 9.24
N SER A 161 1.24 9.25 8.13
CA SER A 161 -0.01 8.52 7.90
C SER A 161 0.27 7.24 7.12
N VAL A 162 -0.73 6.36 7.10
CA VAL A 162 -0.66 5.06 6.43
C VAL A 162 -1.74 5.01 5.36
N VAL A 163 -1.45 4.39 4.23
CA VAL A 163 -2.43 4.02 3.21
C VAL A 163 -2.51 2.50 3.15
N ARG A 164 -3.69 1.95 3.40
CA ARG A 164 -3.98 0.52 3.35
C ARG A 164 -4.91 0.24 2.18
N TYR A 165 -4.53 -0.66 1.27
CA TYR A 165 -5.37 -1.11 0.17
C TYR A 165 -5.20 -2.60 -0.09
N GLY A 166 -6.11 -3.17 -0.89
CA GLY A 166 -6.17 -4.59 -1.20
C GLY A 166 -5.20 -5.03 -2.30
N ASN A 167 -5.62 -6.03 -3.06
CA ASN A 167 -4.81 -6.61 -4.12
C ASN A 167 -4.69 -5.65 -5.32
N VAL A 168 -3.46 -5.26 -5.63
CA VAL A 168 -3.16 -4.44 -6.81
C VAL A 168 -3.03 -5.34 -8.04
N VAL A 169 -3.90 -5.10 -9.03
CA VAL A 169 -3.95 -5.84 -10.29
C VAL A 169 -2.62 -5.76 -11.03
N CYS A 170 -2.21 -6.85 -11.64
CA CYS A 170 -0.98 -6.96 -12.46
C CYS A 170 0.31 -6.61 -11.71
N SER A 171 0.28 -6.47 -10.37
CA SER A 171 1.50 -6.31 -9.60
C SER A 171 2.37 -7.57 -9.68
N ARG A 172 3.70 -7.41 -9.66
CA ARG A 172 4.65 -8.52 -9.73
C ARG A 172 4.37 -9.57 -8.65
N GLY A 173 4.15 -10.84 -9.08
CA GLY A 173 3.84 -11.96 -8.20
C GLY A 173 2.38 -12.01 -7.71
N SER A 174 1.46 -11.25 -8.31
CA SER A 174 0.02 -11.34 -8.05
C SER A 174 -0.65 -12.44 -8.90
N VAL A 175 -1.93 -12.71 -8.61
CA VAL A 175 -2.69 -13.82 -9.21
C VAL A 175 -2.86 -13.68 -10.73
N VAL A 176 -3.04 -12.46 -11.25
CA VAL A 176 -3.25 -12.22 -12.70
C VAL A 176 -2.05 -12.69 -13.54
N PRO A 177 -0.79 -12.25 -13.26
CA PRO A 177 0.37 -12.78 -13.96
C PRO A 177 0.56 -14.30 -13.82
N ILE A 178 0.15 -14.88 -12.69
CA ILE A 178 0.23 -16.34 -12.47
C ILE A 178 -0.78 -17.06 -13.36
N PHE A 179 -2.03 -16.60 -13.42
CA PHE A 179 -3.04 -17.20 -14.29
C PHE A 179 -2.67 -17.04 -15.76
N GLN A 180 -2.18 -15.86 -16.17
CA GLN A 180 -1.69 -15.64 -17.53
C GLN A 180 -0.59 -16.63 -17.90
N LYS A 181 0.39 -16.84 -17.00
CA LYS A 181 1.44 -17.83 -17.22
C LYS A 181 0.90 -19.25 -17.41
N PHE A 182 -0.17 -19.64 -16.67
CA PHE A 182 -0.78 -20.96 -16.84
C PHE A 182 -1.48 -21.10 -18.19
N ILE A 183 -2.15 -20.04 -18.64
CA ILE A 183 -2.79 -19.98 -19.97
C ILE A 183 -1.74 -20.07 -21.06
N ASP A 184 -0.66 -19.29 -20.98
CA ASP A 184 0.44 -19.27 -21.96
C ASP A 184 1.17 -20.64 -22.04
N GLN A 185 1.21 -21.38 -20.92
CA GLN A 185 1.77 -22.73 -20.84
C GLN A 185 0.82 -23.82 -21.40
N GLY A 186 -0.38 -23.47 -21.82
CA GLY A 186 -1.37 -24.42 -22.33
C GLY A 186 -1.87 -25.42 -21.27
N ARG A 187 -1.99 -24.98 -20.00
CA ARG A 187 -2.53 -25.87 -18.94
C ARG A 187 -3.98 -26.20 -19.20
N ASP A 188 -4.39 -27.38 -18.79
CA ASP A 188 -5.73 -27.94 -18.94
C ASP A 188 -6.75 -27.39 -17.90
N HIS A 189 -6.28 -26.65 -16.89
CA HIS A 189 -7.11 -26.07 -15.83
C HIS A 189 -6.45 -24.87 -15.15
N ILE A 190 -7.28 -24.02 -14.50
CA ILE A 190 -6.83 -22.93 -13.61
C ILE A 190 -6.94 -23.42 -12.14
N PRO A 191 -5.82 -23.53 -11.41
CA PRO A 191 -5.85 -23.90 -9.99
C PRO A 191 -6.32 -22.72 -9.13
N ILE A 192 -7.34 -22.96 -8.30
CA ILE A 192 -7.88 -22.00 -7.32
C ILE A 192 -7.84 -22.62 -5.94
N THR A 193 -7.53 -21.83 -4.93
CA THR A 193 -7.35 -22.31 -3.57
C THR A 193 -8.68 -22.59 -2.86
N HIS A 194 -9.73 -21.82 -3.15
CA HIS A 194 -11.09 -22.04 -2.62
C HIS A 194 -12.13 -21.34 -3.49
N GLU A 195 -13.31 -21.95 -3.66
CA GLU A 195 -14.37 -21.45 -4.54
C GLU A 195 -15.02 -20.14 -4.04
N GLU A 196 -15.14 -19.97 -2.71
CA GLU A 196 -15.73 -18.77 -2.10
C GLU A 196 -14.74 -17.63 -1.85
N MET A 197 -13.47 -17.78 -2.28
CA MET A 197 -12.44 -16.79 -2.00
C MET A 197 -12.73 -15.45 -2.67
N THR A 198 -12.71 -14.39 -1.86
CA THR A 198 -12.90 -13.01 -2.34
C THR A 198 -11.68 -12.14 -2.08
N ARG A 199 -11.51 -11.11 -2.90
CA ARG A 199 -10.43 -10.12 -2.75
C ARG A 199 -10.94 -8.74 -3.10
N PHE A 200 -10.42 -7.73 -2.42
CA PHE A 200 -10.51 -6.35 -2.88
C PHE A 200 -9.65 -6.14 -4.13
N TRP A 201 -10.13 -5.32 -5.06
CA TRP A 201 -9.54 -5.19 -6.38
C TRP A 201 -9.28 -3.74 -6.74
N ILE A 202 -8.00 -3.37 -6.97
CA ILE A 202 -7.59 -2.00 -7.26
C ILE A 202 -6.54 -1.99 -8.38
N SER A 203 -6.62 -1.02 -9.31
CA SER A 203 -5.56 -0.82 -10.29
C SER A 203 -4.34 -0.12 -9.65
N LEU A 204 -3.19 -0.28 -10.29
CA LEU A 204 -1.96 0.38 -9.84
C LEU A 204 -2.10 1.90 -9.89
N GLN A 205 -2.78 2.44 -10.92
CA GLN A 205 -3.03 3.88 -11.05
C GLN A 205 -3.93 4.39 -9.94
N GLN A 206 -5.05 3.71 -9.65
CA GLN A 206 -5.93 4.08 -8.53
C GLN A 206 -5.20 4.08 -7.19
N GLY A 207 -4.32 3.08 -6.95
CA GLY A 207 -3.49 3.05 -5.74
C GLY A 207 -2.52 4.24 -5.65
N VAL A 208 -1.91 4.63 -6.77
CA VAL A 208 -1.04 5.83 -6.86
C VAL A 208 -1.84 7.11 -6.62
N ASP A 209 -2.98 7.27 -7.27
CA ASP A 209 -3.85 8.45 -7.13
C ASP A 209 -4.34 8.60 -5.69
N PHE A 210 -4.72 7.49 -5.06
CA PHE A 210 -5.14 7.49 -3.68
C PHE A 210 -4.02 7.95 -2.73
N VAL A 211 -2.78 7.51 -2.94
CA VAL A 211 -1.62 7.97 -2.15
C VAL A 211 -1.36 9.46 -2.38
N LEU A 212 -1.40 9.93 -3.64
CA LEU A 212 -1.20 11.34 -3.97
C LEU A 212 -2.23 12.25 -3.27
N THR A 213 -3.52 11.89 -3.35
CA THR A 213 -4.61 12.64 -2.73
C THR A 213 -4.48 12.66 -1.19
N ASN A 214 -4.06 11.54 -0.58
CA ASN A 214 -3.93 11.47 0.87
C ASN A 214 -2.75 12.28 1.43
N PHE A 215 -1.76 12.66 0.62
CA PHE A 215 -0.80 13.70 1.04
C PHE A 215 -1.47 15.06 1.29
N GLU A 216 -2.55 15.37 0.60
CA GLU A 216 -3.32 16.61 0.81
C GLU A 216 -4.30 16.46 1.99
N ARG A 217 -4.92 15.29 2.15
CA ARG A 217 -5.94 14.98 3.16
C ARG A 217 -5.39 14.82 4.58
N MET A 218 -4.15 14.34 4.72
CA MET A 218 -3.60 13.88 6.01
C MET A 218 -3.46 14.99 7.04
N LEU A 219 -3.91 14.69 8.28
CA LEU A 219 -3.73 15.44 9.50
C LEU A 219 -2.58 14.90 10.37
N GLY A 220 -2.28 13.60 10.22
CA GLY A 220 -1.28 12.81 10.94
C GLY A 220 -1.90 11.78 11.89
N GLY A 221 -1.46 10.52 11.74
CA GLY A 221 -1.91 9.37 12.53
C GLY A 221 -3.03 8.54 11.89
N GLU A 222 -3.57 8.95 10.75
CA GLU A 222 -4.62 8.23 10.06
C GLU A 222 -4.09 6.99 9.32
N ILE A 223 -4.95 5.96 9.26
CA ILE A 223 -4.84 4.90 8.26
C ILE A 223 -5.98 5.13 7.25
N PHE A 224 -5.63 5.54 6.06
CA PHE A 224 -6.56 5.74 4.94
C PHE A 224 -6.85 4.41 4.25
N VAL A 225 -8.12 4.12 4.00
CA VAL A 225 -8.60 2.88 3.36
C VAL A 225 -9.54 3.26 2.22
N PRO A 226 -9.21 3.01 0.94
CA PRO A 226 -10.08 3.34 -0.18
C PRO A 226 -11.32 2.46 -0.20
N LYS A 227 -12.46 3.00 -0.64
CA LYS A 227 -13.62 2.22 -1.06
C LYS A 227 -13.33 1.69 -2.46
N ILE A 228 -13.18 0.39 -2.59
CA ILE A 228 -12.83 -0.29 -3.84
C ILE A 228 -13.65 -1.55 -4.00
N PRO A 229 -13.90 -2.00 -5.23
CA PRO A 229 -14.70 -3.19 -5.48
C PRO A 229 -14.03 -4.47 -4.98
N SER A 230 -14.86 -5.49 -4.81
CA SER A 230 -14.47 -6.87 -4.55
C SER A 230 -14.69 -7.75 -5.77
N ILE A 231 -13.92 -8.84 -5.86
CA ILE A 231 -14.10 -9.90 -6.83
C ILE A 231 -14.10 -11.27 -6.15
N ARG A 232 -14.72 -12.26 -6.79
CA ARG A 232 -14.48 -13.67 -6.52
C ARG A 232 -13.32 -14.17 -7.37
N ILE A 233 -12.44 -14.98 -6.80
CA ILE A 233 -11.30 -15.52 -7.55
C ILE A 233 -11.74 -16.48 -8.65
N THR A 234 -12.87 -17.17 -8.48
CA THR A 234 -13.52 -17.96 -9.52
C THR A 234 -13.96 -17.11 -10.72
N ASP A 235 -14.50 -15.91 -10.48
CA ASP A 235 -14.93 -15.01 -11.54
C ASP A 235 -13.72 -14.39 -12.28
N LEU A 236 -12.62 -14.13 -11.56
CA LEU A 236 -11.35 -13.75 -12.19
C LEU A 236 -10.84 -14.84 -13.14
N ALA A 237 -10.88 -16.11 -12.72
CA ALA A 237 -10.44 -17.20 -13.57
C ALA A 237 -11.30 -17.31 -14.84
N LYS A 238 -12.63 -17.21 -14.71
CA LYS A 238 -13.56 -17.19 -15.85
C LYS A 238 -13.37 -15.98 -16.77
N ALA A 239 -13.07 -14.81 -16.20
CA ALA A 239 -12.79 -13.60 -16.97
C ALA A 239 -11.51 -13.73 -17.83
N MET A 240 -10.51 -14.46 -17.33
CA MET A 240 -9.22 -14.65 -18.03
C MET A 240 -9.19 -15.87 -18.95
N ALA A 241 -9.89 -16.95 -18.59
CA ALA A 241 -9.88 -18.22 -19.32
C ALA A 241 -11.25 -18.90 -19.22
N PRO A 242 -12.28 -18.42 -19.98
CA PRO A 242 -13.65 -18.92 -19.86
C PRO A 242 -13.81 -20.40 -20.22
N ASP A 243 -12.95 -20.91 -21.10
CA ASP A 243 -13.01 -22.28 -21.60
C ASP A 243 -12.20 -23.28 -20.75
N LEU A 244 -11.38 -22.80 -19.78
CA LEU A 244 -10.60 -23.67 -18.93
C LEU A 244 -11.36 -24.03 -17.64
N PRO A 245 -11.42 -25.34 -17.27
CA PRO A 245 -12.02 -25.75 -16.03
C PRO A 245 -11.23 -25.22 -14.81
N ILE A 246 -11.93 -24.99 -13.73
CA ILE A 246 -11.34 -24.62 -12.44
C ILE A 246 -11.07 -25.88 -11.64
N LYS A 247 -9.88 -25.97 -11.02
CA LYS A 247 -9.53 -27.04 -10.09
C LYS A 247 -9.25 -26.46 -8.70
N ILE A 248 -10.02 -26.87 -7.71
CA ILE A 248 -9.79 -26.48 -6.31
C ILE A 248 -8.60 -27.26 -5.75
N ILE A 249 -7.58 -26.54 -5.24
CA ILE A 249 -6.32 -27.12 -4.73
C ILE A 249 -6.15 -26.99 -3.22
N GLY A 250 -7.10 -26.37 -2.51
CA GLY A 250 -7.03 -26.12 -1.08
C GLY A 250 -6.38 -24.79 -0.70
N ILE A 251 -6.77 -24.24 0.47
CA ILE A 251 -6.25 -22.98 1.01
C ILE A 251 -4.79 -23.18 1.43
N ARG A 252 -3.93 -22.22 1.08
CA ARG A 252 -2.53 -22.22 1.48
C ARG A 252 -2.35 -21.73 2.92
N PRO A 253 -1.32 -22.19 3.63
CA PRO A 253 -1.02 -21.66 4.97
C PRO A 253 -0.91 -20.13 4.98
N GLY A 254 -1.57 -19.49 5.93
CA GLY A 254 -1.58 -18.04 6.07
C GLY A 254 -2.40 -17.27 5.03
N GLU A 255 -3.25 -17.95 4.25
CA GLU A 255 -4.15 -17.34 3.27
C GLU A 255 -5.57 -17.25 3.83
N LYS A 256 -6.15 -16.05 3.83
CA LYS A 256 -7.54 -15.81 4.25
C LYS A 256 -8.52 -16.16 3.13
N LEU A 257 -9.70 -16.63 3.50
CA LEU A 257 -10.81 -16.79 2.57
C LEU A 257 -11.30 -15.42 2.08
N HIS A 258 -11.53 -14.50 2.99
CA HIS A 258 -11.93 -13.11 2.74
C HIS A 258 -10.95 -12.15 3.40
N GLU A 259 -10.71 -10.99 2.80
CA GLU A 259 -9.82 -9.97 3.34
C GLU A 259 -10.63 -8.89 4.05
N VAL A 260 -10.04 -8.33 5.11
CA VAL A 260 -10.61 -7.23 5.89
C VAL A 260 -9.71 -6.01 5.73
N MET A 261 -10.27 -4.81 5.54
CA MET A 261 -9.52 -3.55 5.54
C MET A 261 -9.82 -2.66 6.75
N CYS A 262 -11.09 -2.60 7.21
CA CYS A 262 -11.46 -1.97 8.48
C CYS A 262 -12.06 -3.04 9.39
N PRO A 263 -11.31 -3.53 10.39
CA PRO A 263 -11.83 -4.51 11.36
C PRO A 263 -12.98 -3.97 12.21
N ALA A 264 -13.94 -4.83 12.57
CA ALA A 264 -15.08 -4.48 13.43
C ALA A 264 -14.64 -3.89 14.77
N ASP A 265 -13.55 -4.42 15.36
CA ASP A 265 -12.98 -3.93 16.63
C ASP A 265 -12.46 -2.48 16.56
N LEU A 266 -12.21 -1.95 15.35
CA LEU A 266 -11.77 -0.58 15.12
C LEU A 266 -12.91 0.36 14.66
N CYS A 267 -14.16 -0.07 14.71
CA CYS A 267 -15.31 0.76 14.31
C CYS A 267 -15.43 2.05 15.15
N PHE A 268 -14.97 2.02 16.40
CA PHE A 268 -14.99 3.20 17.29
C PHE A 268 -14.00 4.30 16.86
N GLU A 269 -12.98 3.97 16.10
CA GLU A 269 -11.99 4.89 15.54
C GLU A 269 -12.17 5.12 14.03
N THR A 270 -13.14 4.45 13.39
CA THR A 270 -13.34 4.50 11.94
C THR A 270 -14.34 5.57 11.55
N TYR A 271 -13.97 6.36 10.57
CA TYR A 271 -14.78 7.40 9.93
C TYR A 271 -14.97 7.10 8.46
N GLU A 272 -16.20 7.25 7.98
CA GLU A 272 -16.58 7.07 6.58
C GLU A 272 -16.60 8.42 5.87
N TYR A 273 -15.83 8.53 4.79
CA TYR A 273 -15.86 9.61 3.82
C TYR A 273 -16.52 9.15 2.53
N ASN A 274 -16.63 10.02 1.54
CA ASN A 274 -17.28 9.70 0.27
C ASN A 274 -16.61 8.51 -0.45
N ASP A 275 -15.30 8.58 -0.64
CA ASP A 275 -14.50 7.62 -1.44
C ASP A 275 -13.54 6.75 -0.61
N HIS A 276 -13.50 6.93 0.72
CA HIS A 276 -12.58 6.22 1.61
C HIS A 276 -13.09 6.13 3.04
N PHE A 277 -12.43 5.28 3.82
CA PHE A 277 -12.51 5.26 5.28
C PHE A 277 -11.21 5.77 5.88
N VAL A 278 -11.29 6.32 7.08
CA VAL A 278 -10.16 6.71 7.92
C VAL A 278 -10.25 5.97 9.23
N ILE A 279 -9.21 5.22 9.59
CA ILE A 279 -9.05 4.70 10.94
C ILE A 279 -8.15 5.68 11.69
N ALA A 280 -8.72 6.40 12.65
CA ALA A 280 -8.03 7.39 13.47
C ALA A 280 -7.16 6.71 14.54
N PRO A 281 -6.14 7.40 15.09
CA PRO A 281 -5.35 6.86 16.21
C PRO A 281 -6.23 6.66 17.45
N GLY A 282 -6.16 5.47 18.04
CA GLY A 282 -6.90 5.16 19.28
C GLY A 282 -6.37 5.90 20.50
N ILE A 283 -5.07 6.26 20.51
CA ILE A 283 -4.45 7.03 21.59
C ILE A 283 -4.23 8.45 21.10
N LYS A 284 -4.88 9.41 21.76
CA LYS A 284 -4.80 10.85 21.45
C LYS A 284 -4.13 11.57 22.61
N PHE A 285 -3.05 12.30 22.32
CA PHE A 285 -2.44 13.21 23.29
C PHE A 285 -3.01 14.62 23.11
N SER A 286 -3.32 15.29 24.22
CA SER A 286 -4.05 16.56 24.28
C SER A 286 -3.48 17.71 23.45
N SER A 287 -2.21 17.68 23.08
CA SER A 287 -1.55 18.72 22.30
C SER A 287 -1.82 18.67 20.78
N ARG A 288 -2.35 17.54 20.27
CA ARG A 288 -2.66 17.33 18.84
C ARG A 288 -3.95 16.51 18.67
N SER A 289 -5.04 16.91 19.36
CA SER A 289 -6.33 16.25 19.12
C SER A 289 -6.92 16.75 17.80
N ASN A 290 -6.63 16.05 16.71
CA ASN A 290 -7.27 16.32 15.44
C ASN A 290 -8.72 15.81 15.46
N ASP A 291 -9.62 16.60 14.91
CA ASP A 291 -10.98 16.17 14.62
C ASP A 291 -10.98 15.44 13.26
N PHE A 292 -11.08 14.12 13.30
CA PHE A 292 -11.11 13.29 12.09
C PHE A 292 -12.48 13.25 11.40
N THR A 293 -13.42 14.09 11.79
CA THR A 293 -14.67 14.31 11.01
C THR A 293 -14.47 15.27 9.84
N VAL A 294 -13.33 15.99 9.81
CA VAL A 294 -12.94 16.86 8.71
C VAL A 294 -11.45 16.65 8.44
N ASN A 295 -11.07 16.41 7.20
CA ASN A 295 -9.67 16.25 6.81
C ASN A 295 -9.02 17.62 6.45
N ALA A 296 -7.71 17.62 6.13
CA ALA A 296 -6.94 18.83 5.88
C ALA A 296 -7.41 19.66 4.67
N ILE A 297 -8.19 19.09 3.74
CA ILE A 297 -8.76 19.78 2.58
C ILE A 297 -10.26 20.10 2.75
N GLY A 298 -10.82 19.89 3.96
CA GLY A 298 -12.18 20.26 4.29
C GLY A 298 -13.26 19.24 3.89
N GLU A 299 -12.90 18.05 3.43
CA GLU A 299 -13.87 16.95 3.22
C GLU A 299 -14.40 16.47 4.57
N LYS A 300 -15.69 16.14 4.62
CA LYS A 300 -16.38 15.71 5.84
C LYS A 300 -16.56 14.20 5.87
N GLY A 301 -16.19 13.59 7.00
CA GLY A 301 -16.45 12.20 7.34
C GLY A 301 -17.43 12.07 8.50
N LYS A 302 -18.08 10.94 8.60
CA LYS A 302 -18.96 10.58 9.73
C LYS A 302 -18.47 9.28 10.37
N LYS A 303 -18.64 9.16 11.67
CA LYS A 303 -18.30 7.93 12.39
C LYS A 303 -19.17 6.78 11.86
N VAL A 304 -18.57 5.60 11.65
CA VAL A 304 -19.29 4.41 11.22
C VAL A 304 -20.15 3.84 12.38
N ALA A 305 -21.11 2.98 12.07
CA ALA A 305 -21.92 2.31 13.07
C ALA A 305 -21.07 1.34 13.91
N GLN A 306 -21.54 1.07 15.15
CA GLN A 306 -20.94 0.04 15.99
C GLN A 306 -21.02 -1.32 15.30
N GLY A 307 -19.92 -2.08 15.32
CA GLY A 307 -19.81 -3.37 14.67
C GLY A 307 -19.57 -3.30 13.15
N PHE A 308 -19.41 -2.09 12.59
CA PHE A 308 -19.06 -1.94 11.18
C PHE A 308 -17.75 -2.63 10.86
N GLU A 309 -17.74 -3.45 9.82
CA GLU A 309 -16.55 -4.03 9.22
C GLU A 309 -16.53 -3.77 7.71
N TYR A 310 -15.38 -3.41 7.18
CA TYR A 310 -15.18 -3.34 5.73
C TYR A 310 -14.34 -4.53 5.29
N ASN A 311 -15.01 -5.54 4.74
CA ASN A 311 -14.42 -6.79 4.29
C ASN A 311 -14.79 -7.10 2.83
N SER A 312 -14.07 -8.01 2.19
CA SER A 312 -14.24 -8.34 0.78
C SER A 312 -15.43 -9.27 0.50
N LEU A 313 -16.03 -9.89 1.52
CA LEU A 313 -17.21 -10.75 1.37
C LEU A 313 -18.49 -9.92 1.32
N ASP A 314 -18.66 -9.01 2.29
CA ASP A 314 -19.89 -8.21 2.47
C ASP A 314 -19.83 -6.85 1.79
N ASN A 315 -18.81 -6.62 0.94
CA ASN A 315 -18.67 -5.39 0.18
C ASN A 315 -19.84 -5.25 -0.81
N PRO A 316 -20.62 -4.14 -0.78
CA PRO A 316 -21.72 -3.95 -1.72
C PRO A 316 -21.28 -3.75 -3.18
N ASP A 317 -20.01 -3.40 -3.39
CA ASP A 317 -19.42 -3.17 -4.73
C ASP A 317 -18.66 -4.42 -5.18
N TYR A 318 -19.37 -5.30 -5.92
CA TYR A 318 -18.81 -6.50 -6.55
C TYR A 318 -18.74 -6.34 -8.07
N MET A 319 -17.59 -6.67 -8.65
CA MET A 319 -17.42 -6.70 -10.09
C MET A 319 -17.99 -7.98 -10.70
N SER A 320 -18.74 -7.86 -11.76
CA SER A 320 -19.11 -8.96 -12.67
C SER A 320 -17.89 -9.46 -13.45
N ILE A 321 -18.03 -10.64 -14.08
CA ILE A 321 -16.96 -11.23 -14.91
C ILE A 321 -16.54 -10.27 -16.04
N GLU A 322 -17.49 -9.60 -16.69
CA GLU A 322 -17.21 -8.65 -17.77
C GLU A 322 -16.50 -7.39 -17.27
N GLU A 323 -16.90 -6.86 -16.10
CA GLU A 323 -16.21 -5.74 -15.46
C GLU A 323 -14.79 -6.11 -15.06
N ILE A 324 -14.55 -7.30 -14.51
CA ILE A 324 -13.21 -7.81 -14.18
C ILE A 324 -12.33 -7.86 -15.43
N LYS A 325 -12.86 -8.39 -16.54
CA LYS A 325 -12.15 -8.48 -17.83
C LYS A 325 -11.74 -7.09 -18.32
N ASN A 326 -12.69 -6.15 -18.39
CA ASN A 326 -12.45 -4.79 -18.83
C ASN A 326 -11.47 -4.05 -17.91
N PHE A 327 -11.64 -4.20 -16.59
CA PHE A 327 -10.74 -3.58 -15.59
C PHE A 327 -9.30 -4.09 -15.72
N ASN A 328 -9.12 -5.40 -15.90
CA ASN A 328 -7.78 -5.98 -16.04
C ASN A 328 -7.09 -5.52 -17.33
N VAL A 329 -7.82 -5.38 -18.44
CA VAL A 329 -7.28 -4.83 -19.70
C VAL A 329 -6.84 -3.38 -19.50
N GLN A 330 -7.67 -2.54 -18.88
CA GLN A 330 -7.33 -1.15 -18.60
C GLN A 330 -6.17 -1.00 -17.61
N ALA A 331 -6.04 -1.92 -16.66
CA ALA A 331 -4.95 -1.89 -15.67
C ALA A 331 -3.58 -2.29 -16.26
N LEU A 332 -3.55 -2.89 -17.44
CA LEU A 332 -2.32 -3.26 -18.18
C LEU A 332 -1.81 -2.10 -19.06
N LEU A 333 -2.67 -1.14 -19.42
CA LEU A 333 -2.34 0.09 -20.14
C LEU A 333 -1.79 1.17 -19.19
#